data_7d0abb3c26c14d57a505df5f89a3df75
#
_entry.id   7d0abb3c26c14d57a505df5f89a3df75
#
_cell.length_a   1.000
_cell.length_b   1.000
_cell.length_c   1.000
_cell.angle_alpha   90.00
_cell.angle_beta   90.00
_cell.angle_gamma   90.00
#
_symmetry.space_group_name_H-M   'P 1'
#
loop_
_entity.id
_entity.type
_entity.pdbx_description
1 polymer ?
#
loop_
_entity_poly.entity_id
_entity_poly.type
_entity_poly.pdbx_seq_one_letter_code
_entity_poly.pdbx_strand_id
1 'polypeptide(L)'
;AIVTGPLGCFVVWRRLSYFGDTLAHSALLGVTLAYSMEFNIAFSVFIISSLIALTLIQLQKRTNLPGDALLGLLAHSSLAIGLVVIGFLSFIRFDIMGLLFGDILAVTVDDLLIIWIGGALILLVLKLIWKPLFASTVNYELAEAEGLNPDRAKAIFTILMAAIIAISIKMVGLLLITGMLIIPAAMARNISSSPQKMVMLSLIHI
;
A
#
# COMPACT_ATOMS: atom_id res chain seq x y z
N ALA A 1 -2.81 -11.32 6.46
CA ALA A 1 -1.59 -12.12 6.35
C ALA A 1 -1.37 -12.65 4.92
N ILE A 2 -2.30 -13.44 4.33
CA ILE A 2 -2.10 -14.11 3.02
C ILE A 2 -1.81 -13.11 1.89
N VAL A 3 -2.41 -11.93 1.92
CA VAL A 3 -2.21 -10.87 0.92
C VAL A 3 -0.97 -10.03 1.23
N THR A 4 -0.78 -9.67 2.51
CA THR A 4 0.31 -8.79 2.93
C THR A 4 1.68 -9.43 2.82
N GLY A 5 1.81 -10.74 3.02
CA GLY A 5 3.08 -11.47 2.91
C GLY A 5 3.75 -11.32 1.53
N PRO A 6 3.10 -11.76 0.44
CA PRO A 6 3.66 -11.61 -0.91
C PRO A 6 3.89 -10.15 -1.31
N LEU A 7 2.94 -9.24 -1.02
CA LEU A 7 3.11 -7.81 -1.31
C LEU A 7 4.29 -7.22 -0.55
N GLY A 8 4.43 -7.52 0.74
CA GLY A 8 5.54 -7.07 1.57
C GLY A 8 6.91 -7.56 1.06
N CYS A 9 6.99 -8.80 0.56
CA CYS A 9 8.21 -9.29 -0.07
C CYS A 9 8.63 -8.44 -1.27
N PHE A 10 7.69 -8.04 -2.13
CA PHE A 10 8.00 -7.13 -3.24
C PHE A 10 8.40 -5.73 -2.77
N VAL A 11 7.80 -5.20 -1.70
CA VAL A 11 8.20 -3.93 -1.09
C VAL A 11 9.67 -3.99 -0.67
N VAL A 12 10.07 -5.06 0.00
CA VAL A 12 11.45 -5.25 0.48
C VAL A 12 12.42 -5.47 -0.68
N TRP A 13 12.09 -6.31 -1.67
CA TRP A 13 12.95 -6.54 -2.84
C TRP A 13 13.18 -5.29 -3.66
N ARG A 14 12.17 -4.44 -3.79
CA ARG A 14 12.23 -3.18 -4.55
C ARG A 14 12.77 -2.01 -3.75
N ARG A 15 13.18 -2.23 -2.50
CA ARG A 15 13.69 -1.21 -1.57
C ARG A 15 12.71 -0.04 -1.37
N LEU A 16 11.42 -0.35 -1.31
CA LEU A 16 10.33 0.62 -1.14
C LEU A 16 9.83 0.65 0.32
N SER A 17 10.74 0.61 1.31
CA SER A 17 10.37 0.49 2.73
C SER A 17 9.48 1.63 3.23
N TYR A 18 9.66 2.84 2.73
CA TYR A 18 8.80 3.99 3.06
C TYR A 18 7.49 4.05 2.27
N PHE A 19 7.28 3.15 1.32
CA PHE A 19 6.10 3.20 0.46
C PHE A 19 4.79 2.94 1.21
N GLY A 20 4.79 1.97 2.12
CA GLY A 20 3.65 1.70 2.99
C GLY A 20 3.28 2.91 3.85
N ASP A 21 4.29 3.56 4.42
CA ASP A 21 4.11 4.76 5.25
C ASP A 21 3.59 5.95 4.43
N THR A 22 4.11 6.15 3.22
CA THR A 22 3.61 7.18 2.29
C THR A 22 2.13 6.97 1.98
N LEU A 23 1.71 5.74 1.70
CA LEU A 23 0.31 5.42 1.44
C LEU A 23 -0.56 5.56 2.70
N ALA A 24 -0.04 5.23 3.88
CA ALA A 24 -0.73 5.44 5.14
C ALA A 24 -1.00 6.93 5.41
N HIS A 25 0.00 7.79 5.18
CA HIS A 25 -0.19 9.24 5.30
C HIS A 25 -1.17 9.78 4.25
N SER A 26 -1.14 9.25 3.02
CA SER A 26 -2.13 9.61 1.99
C SER A 26 -3.53 9.13 2.34
N ALA A 27 -3.65 8.03 3.07
CA ALA A 27 -4.93 7.52 3.52
C ALA A 27 -5.62 8.48 4.51
N LEU A 28 -4.86 9.19 5.35
CA LEU A 28 -5.43 10.23 6.21
C LEU A 28 -6.11 11.33 5.37
N LEU A 29 -5.46 11.78 4.30
CA LEU A 29 -6.08 12.72 3.36
C LEU A 29 -7.35 12.11 2.72
N GLY A 30 -7.30 10.83 2.34
CA GLY A 30 -8.45 10.10 1.80
C GLY A 30 -9.63 10.04 2.78
N VAL A 31 -9.38 9.73 4.05
CA VAL A 31 -10.39 9.73 5.12
C VAL A 31 -10.99 11.11 5.32
N THR A 32 -10.15 12.14 5.35
CA THR A 32 -10.60 13.52 5.52
C THR A 32 -11.53 13.96 4.39
N LEU A 33 -11.17 13.63 3.15
CA LEU A 33 -12.02 13.92 1.99
C LEU A 33 -13.32 13.09 2.01
N ALA A 34 -13.28 11.84 2.47
CA ALA A 34 -14.48 11.02 2.62
C ALA A 34 -15.50 11.69 3.56
N TYR A 35 -15.04 12.17 4.71
CA TYR A 35 -15.90 12.88 5.66
C TYR A 35 -16.40 14.22 5.13
N SER A 36 -15.55 14.96 4.38
CA SER A 36 -15.93 16.25 3.80
C SER A 36 -17.00 16.13 2.71
N MET A 37 -16.98 15.03 1.96
CA MET A 37 -17.83 14.82 0.79
C MET A 37 -18.91 13.75 1.01
N GLU A 38 -19.02 13.21 2.24
CA GLU A 38 -19.94 12.12 2.61
C GLU A 38 -19.77 10.85 1.76
N PHE A 39 -18.54 10.56 1.34
CA PHE A 39 -18.20 9.34 0.58
C PHE A 39 -17.82 8.16 1.48
N ASN A 40 -17.84 6.95 0.89
CA ASN A 40 -17.32 5.77 1.54
C ASN A 40 -15.82 5.91 1.82
N ILE A 41 -15.41 5.67 3.08
CA ILE A 41 -14.03 5.86 3.55
C ILE A 41 -13.05 4.99 2.77
N ALA A 42 -13.32 3.68 2.62
CA ALA A 42 -12.42 2.77 1.93
C ALA A 42 -12.24 3.16 0.45
N PHE A 43 -13.31 3.58 -0.21
CA PHE A 43 -13.26 4.03 -1.61
C PHE A 43 -12.45 5.32 -1.76
N SER A 44 -12.66 6.31 -0.89
CA SER A 44 -11.91 7.57 -0.91
C SER A 44 -10.42 7.34 -0.63
N VAL A 45 -10.10 6.54 0.38
CA VAL A 45 -8.72 6.14 0.68
C VAL A 45 -8.08 5.44 -0.51
N PHE A 46 -8.77 4.50 -1.15
CA PHE A 46 -8.26 3.81 -2.33
C PHE A 46 -7.92 4.77 -3.48
N ILE A 47 -8.81 5.71 -3.78
CA ILE A 47 -8.60 6.69 -4.86
C ILE A 47 -7.42 7.60 -4.53
N ILE A 48 -7.39 8.20 -3.34
CA ILE A 48 -6.33 9.14 -2.97
C ILE A 48 -4.96 8.44 -2.89
N SER A 49 -4.90 7.27 -2.26
CA SER A 49 -3.66 6.50 -2.18
C SER A 49 -3.18 6.05 -3.57
N SER A 50 -4.10 5.66 -4.47
CA SER A 50 -3.76 5.33 -5.86
C SER A 50 -3.25 6.55 -6.63
N LEU A 51 -3.85 7.72 -6.43
CA LEU A 51 -3.42 8.97 -7.07
C LEU A 51 -1.99 9.35 -6.62
N ILE A 52 -1.72 9.32 -5.32
CA ILE A 52 -0.39 9.58 -4.76
C ILE A 52 0.64 8.58 -5.30
N ALA A 53 0.26 7.32 -5.36
CA ALA A 53 1.09 6.25 -5.86
C ALA A 53 1.44 6.41 -7.36
N LEU A 54 0.47 6.81 -8.19
CA LEU A 54 0.70 7.12 -9.60
C LEU A 54 1.52 8.39 -9.79
N THR A 55 1.29 9.40 -8.92
CA THR A 55 2.11 10.63 -8.89
C THR A 55 3.57 10.31 -8.59
N LEU A 56 3.84 9.41 -7.64
CA LEU A 56 5.20 8.93 -7.37
C LEU A 56 5.87 8.36 -8.62
N ILE A 57 5.18 7.48 -9.36
CA ILE A 57 5.73 6.88 -10.59
C ILE A 57 6.04 7.97 -11.62
N GLN A 58 5.17 8.97 -11.76
CA GLN A 58 5.36 10.06 -12.69
C GLN A 58 6.52 10.97 -12.29
N LEU A 59 6.67 11.28 -11.00
CA LEU A 59 7.80 12.06 -10.48
C LEU A 59 9.14 11.32 -10.67
N GLN A 60 9.17 10.01 -10.41
CA GLN A 60 10.36 9.19 -10.63
C GLN A 60 10.83 9.20 -12.10
N LYS A 61 9.91 9.37 -13.06
CA LYS A 61 10.25 9.48 -14.49
C LYS A 61 10.71 10.88 -14.91
N ARG A 62 10.29 11.92 -14.18
CA ARG A 62 10.52 13.32 -14.55
C ARG A 62 11.65 13.98 -13.74
N THR A 63 12.09 13.36 -12.67
CA THR A 63 13.10 13.93 -11.78
C THR A 63 14.22 12.93 -11.55
N ASN A 64 15.42 13.44 -11.25
CA ASN A 64 16.56 12.63 -10.86
C ASN A 64 16.66 12.44 -9.34
N LEU A 65 15.55 12.69 -8.60
CA LEU A 65 15.54 12.54 -7.15
C LEU A 65 15.50 11.07 -6.74
N PRO A 66 16.19 10.70 -5.66
CA PRO A 66 16.10 9.36 -5.09
C PRO A 66 14.65 9.01 -4.73
N GLY A 67 14.27 7.73 -4.90
CA GLY A 67 12.92 7.26 -4.61
C GLY A 67 12.46 7.56 -3.18
N ASP A 68 13.34 7.43 -2.21
CA ASP A 68 13.05 7.72 -0.80
C ASP A 68 12.75 9.20 -0.55
N ALA A 69 13.43 10.11 -1.24
CA ALA A 69 13.16 11.55 -1.15
C ALA A 69 11.76 11.89 -1.71
N LEU A 70 11.37 11.26 -2.82
CA LEU A 70 10.03 11.43 -3.41
C LEU A 70 8.94 10.83 -2.51
N LEU A 71 9.21 9.67 -1.90
CA LEU A 71 8.30 9.05 -0.93
C LEU A 71 8.10 9.95 0.29
N GLY A 72 9.17 10.49 0.88
CA GLY A 72 9.08 11.43 1.99
C GLY A 72 8.34 12.71 1.62
N LEU A 73 8.62 13.28 0.44
CA LEU A 73 7.93 14.46 -0.06
C LEU A 73 6.40 14.23 -0.16
N LEU A 74 5.99 13.13 -0.80
CA LEU A 74 4.58 12.82 -0.99
C LEU A 74 3.90 12.45 0.34
N ALA A 75 4.58 11.73 1.24
CA ALA A 75 4.06 11.39 2.56
C ALA A 75 3.75 12.65 3.37
N HIS A 76 4.72 13.52 3.54
CA HIS A 76 4.54 14.73 4.34
C HIS A 76 3.61 15.74 3.69
N SER A 77 3.62 15.87 2.37
CA SER A 77 2.69 16.75 1.66
C SER A 77 1.24 16.29 1.81
N SER A 78 0.96 14.99 1.63
CA SER A 78 -0.38 14.45 1.79
C SER A 78 -0.87 14.54 3.24
N LEU A 79 0.02 14.27 4.22
CA LEU A 79 -0.28 14.43 5.63
C LEU A 79 -0.62 15.89 5.96
N ALA A 80 0.21 16.84 5.52
CA ALA A 80 0.00 18.25 5.78
C ALA A 80 -1.33 18.75 5.19
N ILE A 81 -1.63 18.39 3.94
CA ILE A 81 -2.91 18.73 3.31
C ILE A 81 -4.08 18.12 4.10
N GLY A 82 -3.97 16.83 4.49
CA GLY A 82 -4.98 16.15 5.29
C GLY A 82 -5.26 16.89 6.61
N LEU A 83 -4.21 17.26 7.35
CA LEU A 83 -4.33 17.98 8.61
C LEU A 83 -4.95 19.39 8.44
N VAL A 84 -4.58 20.10 7.38
CA VAL A 84 -5.17 21.41 7.06
C VAL A 84 -6.66 21.25 6.77
N VAL A 85 -7.06 20.28 5.96
CA VAL A 85 -8.48 20.02 5.67
C VAL A 85 -9.25 19.65 6.94
N ILE A 86 -8.68 18.79 7.80
CA ILE A 86 -9.28 18.47 9.12
C ILE A 86 -9.50 19.75 9.94
N GLY A 87 -8.54 20.66 9.94
CA GLY A 87 -8.64 21.94 10.66
C GLY A 87 -9.83 22.80 10.23
N PHE A 88 -10.26 22.72 8.97
CA PHE A 88 -11.46 23.39 8.47
C PHE A 88 -12.77 22.65 8.82
N LEU A 89 -12.70 21.35 9.14
CA LEU A 89 -13.84 20.50 9.48
C LEU A 89 -14.08 20.45 10.99
N SER A 90 -14.11 21.60 11.66
CA SER A 90 -14.22 21.73 13.13
C SER A 90 -15.47 21.06 13.75
N PHE A 91 -16.47 20.74 12.94
CA PHE A 91 -17.71 20.05 13.36
C PHE A 91 -17.60 18.51 13.34
N ILE A 92 -16.54 17.94 12.74
CA ILE A 92 -16.35 16.49 12.66
C ILE A 92 -15.40 16.03 13.76
N ARG A 93 -15.87 15.08 14.60
CA ARG A 93 -15.00 14.40 15.58
C ARG A 93 -14.33 13.23 14.89
N PHE A 94 -13.04 13.36 14.62
CA PHE A 94 -12.23 12.27 14.08
C PHE A 94 -11.79 11.33 15.21
N ASP A 95 -12.09 10.06 15.06
CA ASP A 95 -11.48 9.01 15.86
C ASP A 95 -10.09 8.67 15.27
N ILE A 96 -9.09 9.45 15.69
CA ILE A 96 -7.70 9.25 15.24
C ILE A 96 -7.16 7.90 15.73
N MET A 97 -7.56 7.46 16.93
CA MET A 97 -7.10 6.18 17.49
C MET A 97 -7.66 5.00 16.69
N GLY A 98 -8.94 5.01 16.36
CA GLY A 98 -9.55 4.00 15.50
C GLY A 98 -8.93 3.99 14.09
N LEU A 99 -8.53 5.14 13.57
CA LEU A 99 -7.86 5.22 12.26
C LEU A 99 -6.44 4.63 12.30
N LEU A 100 -5.68 4.90 13.37
CA LEU A 100 -4.29 4.45 13.50
C LEU A 100 -4.16 2.98 13.87
N PHE A 101 -5.00 2.50 14.78
CA PHE A 101 -4.91 1.14 15.34
C PHE A 101 -6.00 0.19 14.82
N GLY A 102 -7.01 0.72 14.14
CA GLY A 102 -8.17 -0.03 13.70
C GLY A 102 -9.14 -0.32 14.86
N ASP A 103 -10.29 -0.85 14.51
CA ASP A 103 -11.26 -1.39 15.47
C ASP A 103 -11.82 -2.72 14.95
N ILE A 104 -11.23 -3.80 15.41
CA ILE A 104 -11.64 -5.16 15.00
C ILE A 104 -13.06 -5.51 15.47
N LEU A 105 -13.55 -4.86 16.53
CA LEU A 105 -14.89 -5.10 17.05
C LEU A 105 -15.97 -4.36 16.25
N ALA A 106 -15.60 -3.31 15.52
CA ALA A 106 -16.48 -2.58 14.63
C ALA A 106 -16.63 -3.20 13.22
N VAL A 107 -15.96 -4.34 12.96
CA VAL A 107 -16.00 -5.03 11.67
C VAL A 107 -17.34 -5.72 11.47
N THR A 108 -18.03 -5.39 10.38
CA THR A 108 -19.31 -5.97 9.99
C THR A 108 -19.13 -7.17 9.05
N VAL A 109 -20.21 -7.92 8.80
CA VAL A 109 -20.20 -9.02 7.82
C VAL A 109 -19.88 -8.50 6.40
N ASP A 110 -20.39 -7.32 6.07
CA ASP A 110 -20.11 -6.70 4.76
C ASP A 110 -18.64 -6.33 4.62
N ASP A 111 -18.00 -5.84 5.69
CA ASP A 111 -16.55 -5.60 5.71
C ASP A 111 -15.77 -6.89 5.48
N LEU A 112 -16.20 -8.01 6.08
CA LEU A 112 -15.57 -9.32 5.85
C LEU A 112 -15.68 -9.77 4.40
N LEU A 113 -16.82 -9.58 3.76
CA LEU A 113 -16.98 -9.87 2.34
C LEU A 113 -16.04 -9.03 1.46
N ILE A 114 -15.93 -7.72 1.75
CA ILE A 114 -15.02 -6.82 1.04
C ILE A 114 -13.56 -7.28 1.23
N ILE A 115 -13.17 -7.68 2.44
CA ILE A 115 -11.81 -8.15 2.74
C ILE A 115 -11.50 -9.45 1.99
N TRP A 116 -12.42 -10.42 1.99
CA TRP A 116 -12.20 -11.70 1.32
C TRP A 116 -12.21 -11.57 -0.21
N ILE A 117 -13.18 -10.87 -0.76
CA ILE A 117 -13.31 -10.68 -2.21
C ILE A 117 -12.16 -9.78 -2.70
N GLY A 118 -11.92 -8.66 -2.02
CA GLY A 118 -10.84 -7.74 -2.36
C GLY A 118 -9.47 -8.40 -2.21
N GLY A 119 -9.25 -9.15 -1.13
CA GLY A 119 -8.02 -9.90 -0.92
C GLY A 119 -7.78 -10.98 -1.99
N ALA A 120 -8.82 -11.73 -2.37
CA ALA A 120 -8.74 -12.72 -3.44
C ALA A 120 -8.43 -12.05 -4.79
N LEU A 121 -9.06 -10.92 -5.10
CA LEU A 121 -8.81 -10.15 -6.31
C LEU A 121 -7.36 -9.63 -6.35
N ILE A 122 -6.86 -9.08 -5.24
CA ILE A 122 -5.47 -8.60 -5.13
C ILE A 122 -4.50 -9.77 -5.40
N LEU A 123 -4.72 -10.94 -4.80
CA LEU A 123 -3.86 -12.11 -5.02
C LEU A 123 -3.93 -12.61 -6.47
N LEU A 124 -5.12 -12.61 -7.07
CA LEU A 124 -5.29 -12.98 -8.47
C LEU A 124 -4.51 -12.05 -9.39
N VAL A 125 -4.68 -10.74 -9.22
CA VAL A 125 -3.97 -9.74 -10.03
C VAL A 125 -2.46 -9.82 -9.80
N LEU A 126 -2.01 -9.97 -8.54
CA LEU A 126 -0.61 -10.16 -8.21
C LEU A 126 -0.01 -11.40 -8.90
N LYS A 127 -0.75 -12.51 -8.93
CA LYS A 127 -0.36 -13.74 -9.65
C LYS A 127 -0.20 -13.48 -11.14
N LEU A 128 -1.10 -12.73 -11.76
CA LEU A 128 -1.04 -12.39 -13.18
C LEU A 128 0.18 -11.54 -13.54
N ILE A 129 0.52 -10.57 -12.68
CA ILE A 129 1.68 -9.69 -12.88
C ILE A 129 2.96 -10.22 -12.25
N TRP A 130 2.95 -11.41 -11.63
CA TRP A 130 4.10 -11.95 -10.90
C TRP A 130 5.37 -11.99 -11.73
N LYS A 131 5.29 -12.58 -12.93
CA LYS A 131 6.45 -12.73 -13.82
C LYS A 131 7.06 -11.39 -14.22
N PRO A 132 6.32 -10.44 -14.83
CA PRO A 132 6.88 -9.15 -15.19
C PRO A 132 7.31 -8.31 -13.98
N LEU A 133 6.61 -8.40 -12.86
CA LEU A 133 6.96 -7.69 -11.63
C LEU A 133 8.26 -8.23 -11.04
N PHE A 134 8.43 -9.55 -10.96
CA PHE A 134 9.64 -10.19 -10.43
C PHE A 134 10.84 -9.96 -11.36
N ALA A 135 10.69 -10.18 -12.66
CA ALA A 135 11.75 -9.95 -13.65
C ALA A 135 12.26 -8.50 -13.59
N SER A 136 11.34 -7.52 -13.54
CA SER A 136 11.70 -6.09 -13.42
C SER A 136 12.33 -5.71 -12.08
N THR A 137 12.14 -6.52 -11.06
CA THR A 137 12.78 -6.33 -9.75
C THR A 137 14.23 -6.82 -9.76
N VAL A 138 14.54 -7.83 -10.56
CA VAL A 138 15.89 -8.37 -10.74
C VAL A 138 16.69 -7.49 -11.70
N ASN A 139 16.15 -7.25 -12.89
CA ASN A 139 16.78 -6.39 -13.90
C ASN A 139 15.68 -5.79 -14.81
N TYR A 140 15.55 -4.45 -14.74
CA TYR A 140 14.53 -3.73 -15.48
C TYR A 140 14.75 -3.82 -17.02
N GLU A 141 15.99 -3.58 -17.46
CA GLU A 141 16.33 -3.55 -18.90
C GLU A 141 16.16 -4.92 -19.56
N LEU A 142 16.55 -5.98 -18.83
CA LEU A 142 16.37 -7.36 -19.32
C LEU A 142 14.88 -7.73 -19.41
N ALA A 143 14.08 -7.34 -18.43
CA ALA A 143 12.63 -7.58 -18.47
C ALA A 143 11.96 -6.87 -19.65
N GLU A 144 12.40 -5.66 -19.98
CA GLU A 144 11.91 -4.90 -21.13
C GLU A 144 12.37 -5.56 -22.45
N ALA A 145 13.62 -5.99 -22.56
CA ALA A 145 14.16 -6.70 -23.72
C ALA A 145 13.46 -8.04 -23.98
N GLU A 146 12.97 -8.73 -22.95
CA GLU A 146 12.14 -9.93 -23.06
C GLU A 146 10.68 -9.64 -23.46
N GLY A 147 10.33 -8.39 -23.74
CA GLY A 147 8.97 -7.99 -24.12
C GLY A 147 7.98 -7.93 -22.96
N LEU A 148 8.45 -8.02 -21.71
CA LEU A 148 7.63 -7.78 -20.54
C LEU A 148 7.40 -6.27 -20.38
N ASN A 149 6.27 -5.90 -19.78
CA ASN A 149 5.95 -4.49 -19.52
C ASN A 149 6.22 -4.13 -18.05
N PRO A 150 7.48 -3.79 -17.67
CA PRO A 150 7.85 -3.52 -16.27
C PRO A 150 7.12 -2.31 -15.68
N ASP A 151 6.88 -1.27 -16.49
CA ASP A 151 6.16 -0.07 -16.07
C ASP A 151 4.70 -0.36 -15.70
N ARG A 152 4.02 -1.17 -16.53
CA ARG A 152 2.64 -1.59 -16.23
C ARG A 152 2.58 -2.46 -14.98
N ALA A 153 3.50 -3.41 -14.84
CA ALA A 153 3.55 -4.26 -13.65
C ALA A 153 3.80 -3.43 -12.39
N LYS A 154 4.70 -2.43 -12.45
CA LYS A 154 4.96 -1.48 -11.36
C LYS A 154 3.71 -0.66 -11.02
N ALA A 155 3.01 -0.11 -12.00
CA ALA A 155 1.80 0.68 -11.77
C ALA A 155 0.69 -0.17 -11.14
N ILE A 156 0.46 -1.38 -11.65
CA ILE A 156 -0.55 -2.30 -11.08
C ILE A 156 -0.17 -2.67 -9.63
N PHE A 157 1.08 -3.04 -9.37
CA PHE A 157 1.56 -3.34 -8.02
C PHE A 157 1.31 -2.18 -7.05
N THR A 158 1.57 -0.96 -7.48
CA THR A 158 1.36 0.26 -6.69
C THR A 158 -0.11 0.48 -6.34
N ILE A 159 -1.01 0.19 -7.29
CA ILE A 159 -2.48 0.23 -7.06
C ILE A 159 -2.92 -0.91 -6.12
N LEU A 160 -2.35 -2.11 -6.24
CA LEU A 160 -2.63 -3.21 -5.30
C LEU A 160 -2.23 -2.86 -3.87
N MET A 161 -1.13 -2.13 -3.69
CA MET A 161 -0.70 -1.63 -2.38
C MET A 161 -1.71 -0.62 -1.82
N ALA A 162 -2.22 0.30 -2.63
CA ALA A 162 -3.27 1.22 -2.21
C ALA A 162 -4.57 0.47 -1.86
N ALA A 163 -4.92 -0.56 -2.62
CA ALA A 163 -6.11 -1.37 -2.38
C ALA A 163 -6.03 -2.12 -1.04
N ILE A 164 -4.90 -2.78 -0.73
CA ILE A 164 -4.79 -3.51 0.54
C ILE A 164 -4.85 -2.57 1.74
N ILE A 165 -4.28 -1.38 1.66
CA ILE A 165 -4.38 -0.39 2.73
C ILE A 165 -5.82 0.06 2.90
N ALA A 166 -6.51 0.38 1.81
CA ALA A 166 -7.90 0.86 1.86
C ALA A 166 -8.88 -0.16 2.46
N ILE A 167 -8.75 -1.45 2.13
CA ILE A 167 -9.64 -2.49 2.69
C ILE A 167 -9.27 -2.90 4.11
N SER A 168 -8.02 -2.65 4.54
CA SER A 168 -7.53 -3.07 5.86
C SER A 168 -7.62 -1.98 6.93
N ILE A 169 -7.80 -0.72 6.53
CA ILE A 169 -7.72 0.43 7.43
C ILE A 169 -8.69 0.34 8.61
N LYS A 170 -9.91 -0.09 8.37
CA LYS A 170 -10.96 -0.20 9.40
C LYS A 170 -10.62 -1.27 10.45
N MET A 171 -10.10 -2.42 10.00
CA MET A 171 -9.84 -3.56 10.86
C MET A 171 -8.50 -3.48 11.59
N VAL A 172 -7.45 -3.06 10.88
CA VAL A 172 -6.05 -3.17 11.34
C VAL A 172 -5.45 -1.79 11.65
N GLY A 173 -5.98 -0.74 11.04
CA GLY A 173 -5.44 0.62 11.15
C GLY A 173 -4.18 0.86 10.33
N LEU A 174 -3.82 2.13 10.20
CA LEU A 174 -2.71 2.56 9.34
C LEU A 174 -1.34 2.12 9.83
N LEU A 175 -1.10 2.20 11.15
CA LEU A 175 0.20 1.84 11.71
C LEU A 175 0.48 0.34 11.62
N LEU A 176 -0.51 -0.48 11.95
CA LEU A 176 -0.30 -1.92 12.00
C LEU A 176 -0.20 -2.51 10.59
N ILE A 177 -0.96 -2.01 9.59
CA ILE A 177 -0.89 -2.54 8.22
C ILE A 177 0.48 -2.27 7.59
N THR A 178 1.08 -1.11 7.82
CA THR A 178 2.44 -0.82 7.33
C THR A 178 3.48 -1.71 7.98
N GLY A 179 3.36 -1.93 9.29
CA GLY A 179 4.21 -2.88 10.03
C GLY A 179 4.06 -4.31 9.50
N MET A 180 2.84 -4.78 9.28
CA MET A 180 2.55 -6.13 8.74
C MET A 180 3.05 -6.35 7.32
N LEU A 181 3.17 -5.29 6.53
CA LEU A 181 3.74 -5.37 5.18
C LEU A 181 5.27 -5.49 5.19
N ILE A 182 5.94 -4.77 6.06
CA ILE A 182 7.40 -4.59 5.99
C ILE A 182 8.14 -5.54 6.93
N ILE A 183 7.75 -5.59 8.21
CA ILE A 183 8.53 -6.28 9.25
C ILE A 183 8.67 -7.78 8.97
N PRO A 184 7.59 -8.55 8.69
CA PRO A 184 7.72 -9.98 8.44
C PRO A 184 8.53 -10.31 7.19
N ALA A 185 8.36 -9.50 6.13
CA ALA A 185 9.09 -9.67 4.89
C ALA A 185 10.58 -9.33 5.06
N ALA A 186 10.91 -8.28 5.81
CA ALA A 186 12.30 -7.91 6.10
C ALA A 186 13.02 -8.97 6.95
N MET A 187 12.34 -9.53 7.95
CA MET A 187 12.87 -10.65 8.74
C MET A 187 13.08 -11.90 7.88
N ALA A 188 12.08 -12.26 7.07
CA ALA A 188 12.13 -13.41 6.18
C ALA A 188 13.27 -13.31 5.17
N ARG A 189 13.62 -12.11 4.71
CA ARG A 189 14.69 -11.87 3.74
C ARG A 189 16.05 -12.40 4.21
N ASN A 190 16.38 -12.23 5.49
CA ASN A 190 17.68 -12.60 6.04
C ASN A 190 17.84 -14.12 6.22
N ILE A 191 16.73 -14.86 6.26
CA ILE A 191 16.70 -16.30 6.58
C ILE A 191 16.37 -17.12 5.32
N SER A 192 15.84 -16.48 4.26
CA SER A 192 15.39 -17.18 3.06
C SER A 192 16.47 -17.30 2.01
N SER A 193 16.55 -18.49 1.40
CA SER A 193 17.44 -18.79 0.27
C SER A 193 16.76 -18.73 -1.09
N SER A 194 15.44 -18.50 -1.14
CA SER A 194 14.66 -18.37 -2.38
C SER A 194 13.45 -17.45 -2.19
N PRO A 195 12.94 -16.84 -3.28
CA PRO A 195 11.77 -15.97 -3.22
C PRO A 195 10.53 -16.65 -2.62
N GLN A 196 10.30 -17.92 -2.98
CA GLN A 196 9.17 -18.70 -2.47
C GLN A 196 9.28 -18.92 -0.94
N LYS A 197 10.48 -19.28 -0.47
CA LYS A 197 10.73 -19.43 0.98
C LYS A 197 10.54 -18.11 1.71
N MET A 198 10.96 -17.00 1.13
CA MET A 198 10.75 -15.68 1.74
C MET A 198 9.26 -15.36 1.90
N VAL A 199 8.44 -15.62 0.88
CA VAL A 199 6.99 -15.42 0.98
C VAL A 199 6.38 -16.31 2.06
N MET A 200 6.75 -17.60 2.09
CA MET A 200 6.26 -18.54 3.11
C MET A 200 6.66 -18.13 4.53
N LEU A 201 7.90 -17.75 4.73
CA LEU A 201 8.37 -17.29 6.04
C LEU A 201 7.69 -15.98 6.46
N SER A 202 7.49 -15.05 5.54
CA SER A 202 6.76 -13.82 5.81
C SER A 202 5.32 -14.10 6.26
N LEU A 203 4.64 -15.06 5.62
CA LEU A 203 3.29 -15.49 6.03
C LEU A 203 3.27 -16.11 7.42
N ILE A 204 4.26 -16.92 7.77
CA ILE A 204 4.35 -17.56 9.09
C ILE A 204 4.58 -16.52 10.18
N HIS A 205 5.37 -15.48 9.93
CA HIS A 205 5.65 -14.43 10.92
C HIS A 205 4.46 -13.49 11.15
N ILE A 206 3.58 -13.31 10.16
CA ILE A 206 2.35 -12.52 10.31
C ILE A 206 1.32 -13.29 11.14
#